data_ef22361828a815f83dbb0f8b0b601c72
#
_entry.id   ef22361828a815f83dbb0f8b0b601c72
#
_cell.length_a   1.000
_cell.length_b   1.000
_cell.length_c   1.000
_cell.angle_alpha   90.00
_cell.angle_beta   90.00
_cell.angle_gamma   90.00
#
_symmetry.space_group_name_H-M   'P 1'
#
loop_
_entity.id
_entity.type
_entity.pdbx_description
1 polymer ?
#
loop_
_entity_poly.entity_id
_entity_poly.type
_entity_poly.pdbx_seq_one_letter_code
_entity_poly.pdbx_strand_id
1 'polypeptide(L)'
;MDTIDFTDLPRRNKMYAGANGNKICVIYEDMPYMLKFPPTAKKNKEMSYSNSCFSEYLGCQIYESIGIPVQKTLLGTFMVKGREKIVVACGDFTEPGIVLQDFASLKNQMIDSERNGYGTELSDILQTFDEQTAIDKKEITERFWNMFIVDAFIGNWDKIGRASCRERV
;
A
#
# COMPACT_ATOMS: atom_id res chain seq x y z
N MET A 1 -7.32 -20.63 -13.13
CA MET A 1 -6.39 -19.96 -12.17
C MET A 1 -6.67 -20.59 -10.83
N ASP A 2 -5.74 -21.39 -10.32
CA ASP A 2 -5.95 -22.06 -9.04
C ASP A 2 -5.87 -21.01 -7.92
N THR A 3 -6.87 -21.02 -7.04
CA THR A 3 -6.95 -20.08 -5.91
C THR A 3 -5.96 -20.54 -4.84
N ILE A 4 -5.09 -19.66 -4.38
CA ILE A 4 -4.10 -19.97 -3.33
C ILE A 4 -4.80 -20.01 -1.98
N ASP A 5 -4.67 -21.09 -1.23
CA ASP A 5 -5.09 -21.17 0.17
C ASP A 5 -3.92 -20.83 1.09
N PHE A 6 -4.05 -19.72 1.82
CA PHE A 6 -3.03 -19.23 2.76
C PHE A 6 -3.23 -19.73 4.19
N THR A 7 -4.23 -20.59 4.46
CA THR A 7 -4.67 -20.94 5.82
C THR A 7 -3.57 -21.59 6.65
N ASP A 8 -2.89 -22.59 6.10
CA ASP A 8 -1.92 -23.40 6.83
C ASP A 8 -0.46 -23.03 6.55
N LEU A 9 -0.24 -21.88 5.90
CA LEU A 9 1.11 -21.40 5.63
C LEU A 9 1.85 -20.97 6.90
N PRO A 10 3.18 -21.14 6.95
CA PRO A 10 4.00 -20.64 8.05
C PRO A 10 3.79 -19.15 8.27
N ARG A 11 3.74 -18.72 9.55
CA ARG A 11 3.51 -17.33 9.94
C ARG A 11 4.76 -16.74 10.57
N ARG A 12 4.98 -15.45 10.35
CA ARG A 12 5.95 -14.65 11.11
C ARG A 12 5.22 -13.70 12.05
N ASN A 13 5.78 -13.53 13.24
CA ASN A 13 5.30 -12.49 14.16
C ASN A 13 5.85 -11.13 13.74
N LYS A 14 5.20 -10.53 12.73
CA LYS A 14 5.52 -9.21 12.21
C LYS A 14 4.29 -8.31 12.31
N MET A 15 4.46 -7.15 12.92
CA MET A 15 3.41 -6.13 13.00
C MET A 15 3.51 -5.21 11.77
N TYR A 16 2.37 -4.97 11.14
CA TYR A 16 2.26 -4.02 10.03
C TYR A 16 1.48 -2.79 10.47
N ALA A 17 2.01 -1.62 10.16
CA ALA A 17 1.35 -0.35 10.45
C ALA A 17 0.06 -0.17 9.63
N GLY A 18 -0.81 0.73 10.09
CA GLY A 18 -2.06 1.11 9.44
C GLY A 18 -3.31 0.64 10.17
N ALA A 19 -4.32 1.55 10.21
CA ALA A 19 -5.51 1.42 11.04
C ALA A 19 -6.57 0.42 10.54
N ASN A 20 -6.51 0.00 9.27
CA ASN A 20 -7.59 -0.75 8.63
C ASN A 20 -7.31 -2.25 8.56
N GLY A 21 -8.13 -3.01 9.29
CA GLY A 21 -8.24 -4.47 9.19
C GLY A 21 -7.15 -5.27 9.91
N ASN A 22 -7.44 -6.54 10.13
CA ASN A 22 -6.45 -7.50 10.62
C ASN A 22 -5.44 -7.79 9.51
N LYS A 23 -4.16 -7.77 9.88
CA LYS A 23 -3.05 -8.10 8.98
C LYS A 23 -2.22 -9.18 9.64
N ILE A 24 -1.80 -10.18 8.90
CA ILE A 24 -0.88 -11.22 9.35
C ILE A 24 0.23 -11.41 8.33
N CYS A 25 1.40 -11.85 8.78
CA CYS A 25 2.50 -12.22 7.90
C CYS A 25 2.50 -13.72 7.69
N VAL A 26 2.49 -14.15 6.44
CA VAL A 26 2.66 -15.55 6.03
C VAL A 26 3.88 -15.69 5.12
N ILE A 27 4.44 -16.90 5.05
CA ILE A 27 5.51 -17.24 4.12
C ILE A 27 4.92 -18.09 3.00
N TYR A 28 5.03 -17.62 1.78
CA TYR A 28 4.62 -18.33 0.58
C TYR A 28 5.77 -18.31 -0.42
N GLU A 29 6.17 -19.48 -0.93
CA GLU A 29 7.33 -19.63 -1.83
C GLU A 29 8.60 -18.94 -1.28
N ASP A 30 8.90 -19.18 0.01
CA ASP A 30 10.04 -18.61 0.77
C ASP A 30 10.02 -17.07 0.91
N MET A 31 8.97 -16.40 0.44
CA MET A 31 8.81 -14.96 0.53
C MET A 31 7.76 -14.57 1.57
N PRO A 32 8.01 -13.50 2.35
CA PRO A 32 7.03 -12.99 3.28
C PRO A 32 5.95 -12.18 2.55
N TYR A 33 4.70 -12.43 2.94
CA TYR A 33 3.54 -11.69 2.46
C TYR A 33 2.70 -11.18 3.62
N MET A 34 2.23 -9.95 3.51
CA MET A 34 1.21 -9.40 4.38
C MET A 34 -0.16 -9.75 3.83
N LEU A 35 -0.91 -10.59 4.54
CA LEU A 35 -2.33 -10.84 4.21
C LEU A 35 -3.19 -9.71 4.75
N LYS A 36 -4.00 -9.13 3.89
CA LYS A 36 -5.07 -8.20 4.24
C LYS A 36 -6.42 -8.88 4.11
N PHE A 37 -7.25 -8.70 5.11
CA PHE A 37 -8.60 -9.23 5.18
C PHE A 37 -9.62 -8.15 4.83
N PRO A 38 -10.74 -8.50 4.19
CA PRO A 38 -11.81 -7.52 3.99
C PRO A 38 -12.28 -6.99 5.34
N PRO A 39 -12.53 -5.68 5.45
CA PRO A 39 -12.99 -5.07 6.69
C PRO A 39 -14.32 -5.68 7.12
N THR A 40 -14.47 -5.89 8.43
CA THR A 40 -15.75 -6.36 8.99
C THR A 40 -16.66 -5.15 9.16
N ALA A 41 -17.84 -5.15 8.55
CA ALA A 41 -18.82 -4.09 8.70
C ALA A 41 -19.26 -3.98 10.16
N LYS A 42 -18.97 -2.84 10.81
CA LYS A 42 -19.35 -2.61 12.23
C LYS A 42 -20.79 -2.15 12.42
N LYS A 43 -21.43 -1.50 11.44
CA LYS A 43 -22.77 -0.91 11.59
C LYS A 43 -23.74 -1.20 10.45
N ASN A 44 -23.31 -1.48 9.25
CA ASN A 44 -24.21 -1.71 8.11
C ASN A 44 -23.62 -2.79 7.20
N LYS A 45 -24.22 -3.99 7.21
CA LYS A 45 -23.73 -5.11 6.39
C LYS A 45 -23.78 -4.83 4.89
N GLU A 46 -24.70 -3.97 4.47
CA GLU A 46 -24.89 -3.59 3.07
C GLU A 46 -23.82 -2.62 2.57
N MET A 47 -23.14 -1.91 3.46
CA MET A 47 -22.02 -1.01 3.16
C MET A 47 -20.65 -1.61 3.48
N SER A 48 -20.57 -2.93 3.64
CA SER A 48 -19.27 -3.57 3.83
C SER A 48 -18.47 -3.49 2.53
N TYR A 49 -17.29 -2.89 2.60
CA TYR A 49 -16.32 -2.83 1.49
C TYR A 49 -15.71 -4.24 1.27
N SER A 50 -16.58 -5.19 0.91
CA SER A 50 -16.23 -6.61 0.73
C SER A 50 -15.22 -6.83 -0.40
N ASN A 51 -15.15 -5.87 -1.33
CA ASN A 51 -14.30 -5.95 -2.52
C ASN A 51 -12.90 -5.33 -2.35
N SER A 52 -12.54 -4.88 -1.14
CA SER A 52 -11.23 -4.23 -0.90
C SER A 52 -10.03 -5.08 -1.36
N CYS A 53 -10.08 -6.40 -1.16
CA CYS A 53 -9.03 -7.30 -1.59
C CYS A 53 -8.91 -7.38 -3.12
N PHE A 54 -10.04 -7.40 -3.82
CA PHE A 54 -10.06 -7.36 -5.29
C PHE A 54 -9.57 -6.04 -5.83
N SER A 55 -10.02 -4.92 -5.25
CA SER A 55 -9.59 -3.58 -5.67
C SER A 55 -8.08 -3.41 -5.53
N GLU A 56 -7.50 -3.87 -4.42
CA GLU A 56 -6.07 -3.80 -4.20
C GLU A 56 -5.30 -4.70 -5.18
N TYR A 57 -5.76 -5.92 -5.38
CA TYR A 57 -5.15 -6.83 -6.34
C TYR A 57 -5.20 -6.26 -7.76
N LEU A 58 -6.39 -5.86 -8.24
CA LEU A 58 -6.57 -5.32 -9.59
C LEU A 58 -5.79 -4.03 -9.81
N GLY A 59 -5.76 -3.15 -8.81
CA GLY A 59 -4.96 -1.93 -8.87
C GLY A 59 -3.47 -2.25 -9.10
N CYS A 60 -2.90 -3.18 -8.35
CA CYS A 60 -1.52 -3.60 -8.55
C CYS A 60 -1.28 -4.26 -9.92
N GLN A 61 -2.23 -5.08 -10.42
CA GLN A 61 -2.13 -5.69 -11.74
C GLN A 61 -2.15 -4.64 -12.87
N ILE A 62 -2.92 -3.55 -12.71
CA ILE A 62 -2.93 -2.44 -13.68
C ILE A 62 -1.55 -1.76 -13.71
N TYR A 63 -0.98 -1.42 -12.55
CA TYR A 63 0.37 -0.84 -12.48
C TYR A 63 1.42 -1.74 -13.15
N GLU A 64 1.39 -3.04 -12.84
CA GLU A 64 2.31 -4.02 -13.40
C GLU A 64 2.16 -4.15 -14.92
N SER A 65 0.93 -4.17 -15.43
CA SER A 65 0.63 -4.32 -16.87
C SER A 65 1.17 -3.20 -17.74
N ILE A 66 1.37 -2.01 -17.16
CA ILE A 66 1.94 -0.85 -17.86
C ILE A 66 3.41 -0.60 -17.48
N GLY A 67 4.05 -1.58 -16.81
CA GLY A 67 5.47 -1.54 -16.48
C GLY A 67 5.86 -0.60 -15.34
N ILE A 68 4.91 -0.12 -14.54
CA ILE A 68 5.20 0.71 -13.37
C ILE A 68 5.48 -0.21 -12.17
N PRO A 69 6.65 -0.08 -11.51
CA PRO A 69 6.99 -0.88 -10.34
C PRO A 69 5.93 -0.75 -9.23
N VAL A 70 5.42 -1.88 -8.77
CA VAL A 70 4.37 -1.96 -7.77
C VAL A 70 4.62 -3.13 -6.82
N GLN A 71 3.95 -3.13 -5.68
CA GLN A 71 3.96 -4.23 -4.75
C GLN A 71 3.36 -5.50 -5.41
N LYS A 72 4.09 -6.62 -5.35
CA LYS A 72 3.57 -7.92 -5.81
C LYS A 72 2.34 -8.28 -4.98
N THR A 73 1.25 -8.63 -5.65
CA THR A 73 0.01 -9.05 -4.98
C THR A 73 -0.47 -10.39 -5.51
N LEU A 74 -1.05 -11.20 -4.62
CA LEU A 74 -1.67 -12.47 -4.93
C LEU A 74 -3.07 -12.48 -4.32
N LEU A 75 -4.05 -12.98 -5.05
CA LEU A 75 -5.40 -13.17 -4.54
C LEU A 75 -5.56 -14.64 -4.10
N GLY A 76 -6.24 -14.85 -2.96
CA GLY A 76 -6.44 -16.19 -2.45
C GLY A 76 -7.46 -16.24 -1.33
N THR A 77 -7.49 -17.35 -0.60
CA THR A 77 -8.42 -17.58 0.49
C THR A 77 -7.71 -17.82 1.82
N PHE A 78 -8.45 -17.64 2.89
CA PHE A 78 -8.00 -17.90 4.25
C PHE A 78 -9.18 -18.28 5.15
N MET A 79 -9.02 -19.35 5.92
CA MET A 79 -10.06 -19.85 6.84
C MET A 79 -10.06 -19.05 8.16
N VAL A 80 -11.16 -18.37 8.48
CA VAL A 80 -11.35 -17.65 9.73
C VAL A 80 -12.55 -18.21 10.48
N LYS A 81 -12.32 -18.86 11.60
CA LYS A 81 -13.39 -19.44 12.45
C LYS A 81 -14.38 -20.31 11.66
N GLY A 82 -13.85 -21.19 10.80
CA GLY A 82 -14.65 -22.11 9.98
C GLY A 82 -15.36 -21.47 8.78
N ARG A 83 -15.01 -20.22 8.45
CA ARG A 83 -15.53 -19.52 7.25
C ARG A 83 -14.39 -19.12 6.36
N GLU A 84 -14.47 -19.50 5.11
CA GLU A 84 -13.53 -19.07 4.07
C GLU A 84 -13.73 -17.58 3.76
N LYS A 85 -12.63 -16.84 3.68
CA LYS A 85 -12.60 -15.44 3.29
C LYS A 85 -11.62 -15.23 2.16
N ILE A 86 -12.01 -14.38 1.22
CA ILE A 86 -11.08 -13.89 0.21
C ILE A 86 -10.12 -12.91 0.85
N VAL A 87 -8.84 -13.06 0.58
CA VAL A 87 -7.76 -12.21 1.08
C VAL A 87 -6.84 -11.80 -0.05
N VAL A 88 -6.16 -10.69 0.12
CA VAL A 88 -5.04 -10.28 -0.74
C VAL A 88 -3.73 -10.41 0.02
N ALA A 89 -2.77 -11.11 -0.57
CA ALA A 89 -1.41 -11.22 -0.08
C ALA A 89 -0.56 -10.17 -0.79
N CYS A 90 -0.01 -9.24 -0.01
CA CYS A 90 0.87 -8.18 -0.46
C CYS A 90 2.31 -8.55 -0.14
N GLY A 91 3.17 -8.67 -1.13
CA GLY A 91 4.59 -9.00 -0.94
C GLY A 91 5.26 -8.01 0.02
N ASP A 92 5.96 -8.54 1.00
CA ASP A 92 6.68 -7.70 1.96
C ASP A 92 7.98 -7.20 1.32
N PHE A 93 8.03 -5.92 1.04
CA PHE A 93 9.19 -5.26 0.42
C PHE A 93 10.14 -4.62 1.43
N THR A 94 9.91 -4.83 2.73
CA THR A 94 10.82 -4.32 3.76
C THR A 94 12.02 -5.26 3.90
N GLU A 95 13.20 -4.71 3.78
CA GLU A 95 14.49 -5.39 3.89
C GLU A 95 15.38 -4.64 4.88
N PRO A 96 16.40 -5.27 5.47
CA PRO A 96 17.41 -4.55 6.25
C PRO A 96 18.02 -3.41 5.42
N GLY A 97 18.04 -2.19 5.97
CA GLY A 97 18.55 -1.00 5.27
C GLY A 97 17.56 -0.35 4.31
N ILE A 98 16.29 -0.78 4.28
CA ILE A 98 15.22 -0.11 3.54
C ILE A 98 14.16 0.37 4.53
N VAL A 99 13.93 1.67 4.54
CA VAL A 99 12.88 2.30 5.34
C VAL A 99 11.74 2.70 4.43
N LEU A 100 10.52 2.33 4.82
CA LEU A 100 9.31 2.85 4.20
C LEU A 100 8.89 4.12 4.94
N GLN A 101 8.96 5.24 4.26
CA GLN A 101 8.51 6.52 4.78
C GLN A 101 7.30 7.00 3.98
N ASP A 102 6.28 7.52 4.66
CA ASP A 102 5.18 8.16 3.96
C ASP A 102 5.58 9.58 3.49
N PHE A 103 4.93 10.03 2.44
CA PHE A 103 5.23 11.35 1.87
C PHE A 103 4.94 12.50 2.85
N ALA A 104 3.93 12.35 3.71
CA ALA A 104 3.63 13.34 4.74
C ALA A 104 4.78 13.48 5.73
N SER A 105 5.44 12.40 6.12
CA SER A 105 6.63 12.44 6.95
C SER A 105 7.80 13.12 6.28
N LEU A 106 8.04 12.85 4.99
CA LEU A 106 9.06 13.55 4.20
C LEU A 106 8.78 15.05 4.16
N LYS A 107 7.56 15.44 3.86
CA LYS A 107 7.13 16.83 3.82
C LYS A 107 7.27 17.54 5.18
N ASN A 108 6.89 16.88 6.26
CA ASN A 108 6.97 17.43 7.61
C ASN A 108 8.42 17.67 8.10
N GLN A 109 9.39 16.93 7.57
CA GLN A 109 10.80 17.16 7.89
C GLN A 109 11.34 18.46 7.26
N MET A 110 10.72 18.93 6.19
CA MET A 110 11.24 20.03 5.39
C MET A 110 10.48 21.33 5.58
N ILE A 111 9.19 21.25 5.80
CA ILE A 111 8.34 22.43 5.98
C ILE A 111 7.95 22.47 7.44
N ASP A 112 8.56 23.39 8.18
CA ASP A 112 8.10 23.82 9.51
C ASP A 112 6.76 24.57 9.31
N SER A 113 5.75 23.83 8.85
CA SER A 113 4.53 24.41 8.34
C SER A 113 3.51 24.48 9.46
N GLU A 114 2.99 25.66 9.71
CA GLU A 114 1.79 25.92 10.51
C GLU A 114 0.59 24.99 10.14
N ARG A 115 0.67 24.29 9.02
CA ARG A 115 -0.33 23.34 8.49
C ARG A 115 -0.06 21.88 8.80
N ASN A 116 0.91 21.55 9.65
CA ASN A 116 1.21 20.16 10.07
C ASN A 116 1.29 19.13 8.92
N GLY A 117 1.83 19.51 7.76
CA GLY A 117 1.96 18.62 6.60
C GLY A 117 0.66 18.27 5.88
N TYR A 118 -0.44 18.90 6.22
CA TYR A 118 -1.76 18.65 5.62
C TYR A 118 -2.02 19.39 4.28
N GLY A 119 -1.04 20.06 3.70
CA GLY A 119 -1.17 20.63 2.36
C GLY A 119 -1.32 19.51 1.31
N THR A 120 -2.44 19.46 0.62
CA THR A 120 -2.71 18.54 -0.51
C THR A 120 -2.64 19.27 -1.84
N GLU A 121 -2.25 20.54 -1.82
CA GLU A 121 -2.09 21.33 -3.03
C GLU A 121 -0.93 20.79 -3.86
N LEU A 122 -1.13 20.68 -5.15
CA LEU A 122 -0.11 20.17 -6.07
C LEU A 122 1.18 21.01 -6.00
N SER A 123 1.04 22.32 -5.84
CA SER A 123 2.16 23.24 -5.66
C SER A 123 3.05 22.86 -4.48
N ASP A 124 2.43 22.52 -3.34
CA ASP A 124 3.15 22.14 -2.11
C ASP A 124 3.88 20.80 -2.29
N ILE A 125 3.26 19.88 -3.03
CA ILE A 125 3.88 18.58 -3.35
C ILE A 125 5.11 18.79 -4.25
N LEU A 126 4.97 19.57 -5.31
CA LEU A 126 6.07 19.86 -6.24
C LEU A 126 7.21 20.63 -5.56
N GLN A 127 6.88 21.60 -4.71
CA GLN A 127 7.87 22.31 -3.90
C GLN A 127 8.62 21.36 -2.97
N THR A 128 7.94 20.39 -2.34
CA THR A 128 8.60 19.38 -1.52
C THR A 128 9.60 18.54 -2.32
N PHE A 129 9.30 18.21 -3.60
CA PHE A 129 10.26 17.50 -4.47
C PHE A 129 11.49 18.35 -4.78
N ASP A 130 11.32 19.67 -4.86
CA ASP A 130 12.42 20.58 -5.13
C ASP A 130 13.36 20.79 -3.93
N GLU A 131 12.81 20.75 -2.74
CA GLU A 131 13.52 21.06 -1.50
C GLU A 131 14.12 19.82 -0.81
N GLN A 132 13.54 18.64 -0.99
CA GLN A 132 14.03 17.41 -0.39
C GLN A 132 15.37 16.95 -0.99
N THR A 133 16.20 16.29 -0.16
CA THR A 133 17.53 15.80 -0.55
C THR A 133 17.70 14.29 -0.38
N ALA A 134 16.65 13.58 0.08
CA ALA A 134 16.71 12.16 0.39
C ALA A 134 16.64 11.28 -0.86
N ILE A 135 15.89 11.73 -1.90
CA ILE A 135 15.64 10.97 -3.12
C ILE A 135 15.97 11.86 -4.32
N ASP A 136 16.47 11.27 -5.40
CA ASP A 136 16.69 12.02 -6.65
C ASP A 136 15.39 12.69 -7.11
N LYS A 137 15.47 14.01 -7.38
CA LYS A 137 14.31 14.83 -7.74
C LYS A 137 13.58 14.31 -8.97
N LYS A 138 14.33 13.84 -9.98
CA LYS A 138 13.74 13.33 -11.23
C LYS A 138 13.00 12.03 -10.95
N GLU A 139 13.60 11.14 -10.16
CA GLU A 139 13.00 9.85 -9.78
C GLU A 139 11.70 10.04 -9.01
N ILE A 140 11.68 10.89 -7.97
CA ILE A 140 10.47 11.13 -7.17
C ILE A 140 9.36 11.80 -7.99
N THR A 141 9.72 12.74 -8.87
CA THR A 141 8.76 13.44 -9.73
C THR A 141 8.13 12.48 -10.74
N GLU A 142 8.93 11.67 -11.42
CA GLU A 142 8.45 10.68 -12.37
C GLU A 142 7.54 9.64 -11.68
N ARG A 143 7.94 9.15 -10.51
CA ARG A 143 7.15 8.23 -9.72
C ARG A 143 5.81 8.82 -9.30
N PHE A 144 5.82 10.07 -8.87
CA PHE A 144 4.59 10.78 -8.50
C PHE A 144 3.61 10.87 -9.66
N TRP A 145 4.06 11.32 -10.84
CA TRP A 145 3.19 11.46 -11.99
C TRP A 145 2.66 10.12 -12.49
N ASN A 146 3.48 9.10 -12.53
CA ASN A 146 3.06 7.74 -12.86
C ASN A 146 1.97 7.25 -11.92
N MET A 147 2.17 7.42 -10.62
CA MET A 147 1.18 7.06 -9.60
C MET A 147 -0.10 7.90 -9.75
N PHE A 148 0.02 9.21 -9.92
CA PHE A 148 -1.11 10.13 -10.03
C PHE A 148 -2.03 9.78 -11.22
N ILE A 149 -1.44 9.52 -12.39
CA ILE A 149 -2.21 9.17 -13.59
C ILE A 149 -2.94 7.84 -13.41
N VAL A 150 -2.26 6.82 -12.88
CA VAL A 150 -2.88 5.50 -12.68
C VAL A 150 -3.95 5.57 -11.59
N ASP A 151 -3.69 6.25 -10.48
CA ASP A 151 -4.67 6.41 -9.41
C ASP A 151 -5.93 7.16 -9.89
N ALA A 152 -5.76 8.19 -10.72
CA ALA A 152 -6.88 8.88 -11.37
C ALA A 152 -7.67 7.93 -12.30
N PHE A 153 -6.98 7.09 -13.06
CA PHE A 153 -7.60 6.13 -13.97
C PHE A 153 -8.41 5.06 -13.22
N ILE A 154 -7.89 4.53 -12.12
CA ILE A 154 -8.58 3.50 -11.32
C ILE A 154 -9.53 4.07 -10.27
N GLY A 155 -9.65 5.39 -10.16
CA GLY A 155 -10.50 6.05 -9.16
C GLY A 155 -9.99 5.90 -7.72
N ASN A 156 -8.68 5.80 -7.52
CA ASN A 156 -8.07 5.66 -6.20
C ASN A 156 -7.79 7.03 -5.56
N TRP A 157 -8.75 7.53 -4.80
CA TRP A 157 -8.68 8.86 -4.16
C TRP A 157 -7.96 8.88 -2.81
N ASP A 158 -7.59 7.71 -2.26
CA ASP A 158 -7.07 7.59 -0.88
C ASP A 158 -5.58 7.94 -0.75
N LYS A 159 -4.84 8.03 -1.86
CA LYS A 159 -3.38 8.21 -1.85
C LYS A 159 -2.89 9.65 -1.76
N ILE A 160 -3.72 10.64 -2.06
CA ILE A 160 -3.28 12.04 -2.17
C ILE A 160 -2.78 12.60 -0.83
N GLY A 161 -3.27 12.09 0.32
CA GLY A 161 -2.82 12.52 1.64
C GLY A 161 -1.70 11.68 2.27
N ARG A 162 -1.42 10.48 1.76
CA ARG A 162 -0.51 9.50 2.36
C ARG A 162 0.29 8.69 1.34
N ALA A 163 0.76 9.34 0.28
CA ALA A 163 1.67 8.67 -0.65
C ALA A 163 2.89 8.15 0.12
N SER A 164 3.22 6.88 -0.05
CA SER A 164 4.40 6.29 0.58
C SER A 164 5.55 6.22 -0.41
N CYS A 165 6.70 6.70 0.03
CA CYS A 165 7.97 6.59 -0.69
C CYS A 165 8.80 5.46 -0.09
N ARG A 166 9.56 4.75 -0.93
CA ARG A 166 10.54 3.75 -0.49
C ARG A 166 11.91 4.38 -0.60
N GLU A 167 12.60 4.49 0.53
CA GLU A 167 13.96 5.00 0.61
C GLU A 167 14.92 3.86 0.96
N ARG A 168 16.10 3.88 0.33
CA ARG A 168 17.21 2.98 0.68
C ARG A 168 18.20 3.79 1.54
N VAL A 169 18.41 3.35 2.76
CA VAL A 169 19.38 3.93 3.71
C VAL A 169 20.71 3.19 3.61
#